data_bee4e62a0a9f80a08db0c3ba2ea4b4b1
#
_entry.id   bee4e62a0a9f80a08db0c3ba2ea4b4b1
#
_cell.length_a   1.000
_cell.length_b   1.000
_cell.length_c   1.000
_cell.angle_alpha   90.00
_cell.angle_beta   90.00
_cell.angle_gamma   90.00
#
_symmetry.space_group_name_H-M   'P 1'
#
loop_
_entity.id
_entity.type
_entity.pdbx_description
1 polymer ?
#
loop_
_entity_poly.entity_id
_entity_poly.type
_entity_poly.pdbx_seq_one_letter_code
_entity_poly.pdbx_strand_id
1 'polypeptide(L)'
;MKDGMKEGMRVIRAMTPAQRVGAQDVRIQGMAVKHHISLEEEFDEHDFTDANYIVILDDVLPIATGRMYPVSDEVMQLGRIVVLPEYRHQGLGSRVVREAEAWAKELGYKKTVLESRENKVEFYEKLGYRADPNRDVVFRDVFYCVYMERML
;
A
#
# COMPACT_ATOMS: atom_id res chain seq x y z
N MET A 1 -22.42 -8.74 -1.65
CA MET A 1 -20.98 -8.46 -1.69
C MET A 1 -20.41 -8.67 -0.29
N LYS A 2 -19.30 -9.34 -0.21
CA LYS A 2 -18.60 -9.56 1.05
C LYS A 2 -17.55 -8.45 1.21
N ASP A 3 -17.56 -7.78 2.37
CA ASP A 3 -16.61 -6.68 2.67
C ASP A 3 -16.64 -5.54 1.67
N GLY A 4 -17.79 -5.29 1.04
CA GLY A 4 -17.95 -4.22 0.06
C GLY A 4 -17.34 -4.49 -1.32
N MET A 5 -16.70 -5.64 -1.51
CA MET A 5 -16.09 -5.99 -2.80
C MET A 5 -17.08 -6.70 -3.70
N LYS A 6 -16.95 -6.46 -5.01
CA LYS A 6 -17.74 -7.17 -6.01
C LYS A 6 -17.46 -8.66 -6.02
N GLU A 7 -18.45 -9.44 -6.44
CA GLU A 7 -18.26 -10.85 -6.73
C GLU A 7 -17.11 -11.02 -7.73
N GLY A 8 -16.26 -12.03 -7.51
CA GLY A 8 -15.08 -12.27 -8.34
C GLY A 8 -13.82 -11.54 -7.87
N MET A 9 -13.96 -10.55 -6.98
CA MET A 9 -12.80 -9.88 -6.40
C MET A 9 -12.32 -10.62 -5.16
N ARG A 10 -11.00 -10.70 -4.98
CA ARG A 10 -10.41 -11.27 -3.77
C ARG A 10 -9.11 -10.59 -3.42
N VAL A 11 -8.85 -10.50 -2.12
CA VAL A 11 -7.60 -9.98 -1.59
C VAL A 11 -6.66 -11.14 -1.33
N ILE A 12 -5.43 -11.04 -1.79
CA ILE A 12 -4.42 -12.06 -1.53
C ILE A 12 -3.16 -11.42 -0.94
N ARG A 13 -2.43 -12.23 -0.19
CA ARG A 13 -1.07 -11.93 0.22
C ARG A 13 -0.16 -12.59 -0.80
N ALA A 14 0.67 -11.81 -1.50
CA ALA A 14 1.47 -12.33 -2.60
C ALA A 14 2.57 -13.26 -2.07
N MET A 15 2.41 -14.55 -2.32
CA MET A 15 3.34 -15.58 -1.82
C MET A 15 4.15 -16.24 -2.94
N THR A 16 3.80 -16.00 -4.19
CA THR A 16 4.50 -16.57 -5.35
C THR A 16 5.12 -15.47 -6.19
N PRO A 17 6.16 -15.77 -6.97
CA PRO A 17 6.72 -14.78 -7.91
C PRO A 17 5.68 -14.19 -8.85
N ALA A 18 4.78 -14.99 -9.38
CA ALA A 18 3.72 -14.52 -10.28
C ALA A 18 2.82 -13.50 -9.59
N GLN A 19 2.41 -13.76 -8.34
CA GLN A 19 1.59 -12.83 -7.57
C GLN A 19 2.34 -11.53 -7.30
N ARG A 20 3.64 -11.58 -7.03
CA ARG A 20 4.49 -10.40 -6.83
C ARG A 20 4.61 -9.58 -8.11
N VAL A 21 4.71 -10.23 -9.26
CA VAL A 21 4.70 -9.54 -10.57
C VAL A 21 3.39 -8.79 -10.76
N GLY A 22 2.26 -9.37 -10.33
CA GLY A 22 0.97 -8.69 -10.37
C GLY A 22 0.96 -7.38 -9.58
N ALA A 23 1.56 -7.37 -8.40
CA ALA A 23 1.72 -6.15 -7.61
C ALA A 23 2.52 -5.08 -8.37
N GLN A 24 3.62 -5.48 -8.99
CA GLN A 24 4.48 -4.55 -9.73
C GLN A 24 3.78 -3.99 -10.96
N ASP A 25 2.99 -4.81 -11.65
CA ASP A 25 2.22 -4.36 -12.81
C ASP A 25 1.22 -3.26 -12.42
N VAL A 26 0.52 -3.42 -11.32
CA VAL A 26 -0.41 -2.39 -10.82
C VAL A 26 0.34 -1.07 -10.55
N ARG A 27 1.53 -1.14 -9.99
CA ARG A 27 2.35 0.04 -9.70
C ARG A 27 2.81 0.73 -10.97
N ILE A 28 3.22 -0.04 -11.97
CA ILE A 28 3.63 0.53 -13.27
C ILE A 28 2.45 1.27 -13.89
N GLN A 29 1.29 0.64 -13.98
CA GLN A 29 0.13 1.26 -14.59
C GLN A 29 -0.44 2.42 -13.77
N GLY A 30 -0.55 2.25 -12.46
CA GLY A 30 -1.21 3.22 -11.59
C GLY A 30 -0.33 4.38 -11.15
N MET A 31 0.98 4.24 -11.22
CA MET A 31 1.93 5.24 -10.73
C MET A 31 2.96 5.65 -11.77
N ALA A 32 3.79 4.72 -12.23
CA ALA A 32 4.91 5.07 -13.10
C ALA A 32 4.43 5.71 -14.40
N VAL A 33 3.48 5.10 -15.07
CA VAL A 33 2.90 5.64 -16.32
C VAL A 33 2.16 6.94 -16.06
N LYS A 34 1.29 6.95 -15.04
CA LYS A 34 0.41 8.08 -14.75
C LYS A 34 1.18 9.35 -14.36
N HIS A 35 2.23 9.22 -13.55
CA HIS A 35 2.96 10.36 -13.00
C HIS A 35 4.34 10.57 -13.63
N HIS A 36 4.66 9.84 -14.71
CA HIS A 36 5.96 9.91 -15.37
C HIS A 36 7.12 9.64 -14.41
N ILE A 37 6.95 8.66 -13.53
CA ILE A 37 7.98 8.22 -12.59
C ILE A 37 8.79 7.11 -13.27
N SER A 38 10.12 7.22 -13.24
CA SER A 38 10.99 6.18 -13.81
C SER A 38 10.87 4.89 -13.01
N LEU A 39 11.24 3.76 -13.64
CA LEU A 39 11.24 2.48 -12.94
C LEU A 39 12.20 2.50 -11.76
N GLU A 40 13.34 3.15 -11.90
CA GLU A 40 14.35 3.29 -10.85
C GLU A 40 13.85 4.10 -9.65
N GLU A 41 12.94 5.04 -9.87
CA GLU A 41 12.31 5.83 -8.80
C GLU A 41 11.15 5.06 -8.14
N GLU A 42 10.36 4.35 -8.95
CA GLU A 42 9.21 3.60 -8.43
C GLU A 42 9.63 2.38 -7.64
N PHE A 43 10.63 1.63 -8.13
CA PHE A 43 11.09 0.40 -7.50
C PHE A 43 12.40 0.68 -6.76
N ASP A 44 12.46 0.27 -5.50
CA ASP A 44 13.62 0.49 -4.66
C ASP A 44 14.16 -0.83 -4.10
N GLU A 45 15.18 -0.76 -3.25
CA GLU A 45 15.83 -1.93 -2.70
C GLU A 45 14.87 -2.86 -1.95
N HIS A 46 13.85 -2.31 -1.30
CA HIS A 46 12.87 -3.13 -0.58
C HIS A 46 12.13 -4.09 -1.49
N ASP A 47 11.92 -3.71 -2.74
CA ASP A 47 11.25 -4.57 -3.72
C ASP A 47 12.07 -5.83 -4.04
N PHE A 48 13.37 -5.80 -3.79
CA PHE A 48 14.28 -6.90 -4.10
C PHE A 48 14.75 -7.66 -2.86
N THR A 49 14.44 -7.18 -1.65
CA THR A 49 14.96 -7.75 -0.41
C THR A 49 13.88 -8.19 0.57
N ASP A 50 13.13 -7.24 1.16
CA ASP A 50 12.31 -7.52 2.34
C ASP A 50 10.83 -7.15 2.22
N ALA A 51 10.38 -6.66 1.08
CA ALA A 51 8.99 -6.24 0.91
C ALA A 51 8.04 -7.43 0.73
N ASN A 52 6.86 -7.29 1.33
CA ASN A 52 5.72 -8.15 1.08
C ASN A 52 4.60 -7.32 0.45
N TYR A 53 3.73 -7.98 -0.29
CA TYR A 53 2.68 -7.29 -1.05
C TYR A 53 1.30 -7.86 -0.78
N ILE A 54 0.32 -6.95 -0.72
CA ILE A 54 -1.10 -7.27 -0.80
C ILE A 54 -1.50 -7.02 -2.25
N VAL A 55 -2.30 -7.89 -2.82
CA VAL A 55 -2.83 -7.71 -4.18
C VAL A 55 -4.33 -7.99 -4.16
N ILE A 56 -5.11 -7.15 -4.82
CA ILE A 56 -6.51 -7.44 -5.08
C ILE A 56 -6.63 -7.87 -6.54
N LEU A 57 -7.28 -9.01 -6.74
CA LEU A 57 -7.56 -9.56 -8.06
C LEU A 57 -9.04 -9.37 -8.38
N ASP A 58 -9.32 -8.93 -9.59
CA ASP A 58 -10.66 -9.02 -10.19
C ASP A 58 -10.60 -10.19 -11.14
N ASP A 59 -11.18 -11.33 -10.74
CA ASP A 59 -10.97 -12.63 -11.36
C ASP A 59 -9.48 -12.96 -11.37
N VAL A 60 -8.79 -12.91 -12.51
CA VAL A 60 -7.34 -13.17 -12.60
C VAL A 60 -6.52 -11.88 -12.72
N LEU A 61 -7.17 -10.73 -12.82
CA LEU A 61 -6.50 -9.48 -13.13
C LEU A 61 -6.11 -8.71 -11.87
N PRO A 62 -4.82 -8.40 -11.65
CA PRO A 62 -4.44 -7.57 -10.52
C PRO A 62 -4.87 -6.12 -10.74
N ILE A 63 -5.61 -5.55 -9.76
CA ILE A 63 -6.21 -4.22 -9.92
C ILE A 63 -5.88 -3.27 -8.77
N ALA A 64 -5.30 -3.77 -7.70
CA ALA A 64 -4.88 -2.95 -6.57
C ALA A 64 -3.73 -3.63 -5.85
N THR A 65 -2.88 -2.86 -5.18
CA THR A 65 -1.77 -3.41 -4.43
C THR A 65 -1.37 -2.49 -3.28
N GLY A 66 -0.65 -3.05 -2.32
CA GLY A 66 0.05 -2.33 -1.27
C GLY A 66 1.31 -3.08 -0.91
N ARG A 67 2.32 -2.34 -0.48
CA ARG A 67 3.61 -2.89 -0.07
C ARG A 67 3.81 -2.70 1.42
N MET A 68 4.44 -3.66 2.07
CA MET A 68 4.88 -3.49 3.44
C MET A 68 6.28 -4.07 3.63
N TYR A 69 7.09 -3.42 4.47
CA TYR A 69 8.40 -3.92 4.84
C TYR A 69 8.74 -3.49 6.28
N PRO A 70 9.55 -4.28 7.02
CA PRO A 70 9.88 -3.95 8.39
C PRO A 70 10.90 -2.81 8.47
N VAL A 71 10.66 -1.86 9.38
CA VAL A 71 11.64 -0.80 9.70
C VAL A 71 12.31 -1.06 11.05
N SER A 72 11.71 -1.91 11.87
CA SER A 72 12.30 -2.42 13.13
C SER A 72 11.57 -3.71 13.51
N ASP A 73 11.94 -4.31 14.63
CA ASP A 73 11.28 -5.54 15.10
C ASP A 73 9.79 -5.32 15.46
N GLU A 74 9.39 -4.08 15.69
CA GLU A 74 8.03 -3.76 16.12
C GLU A 74 7.23 -2.93 15.12
N VAL A 75 7.88 -2.36 14.11
CA VAL A 75 7.25 -1.39 13.20
C VAL A 75 7.32 -1.87 11.76
N MET A 76 6.16 -1.95 11.13
CA MET A 76 6.01 -2.27 9.72
C MET A 76 5.62 -1.02 8.94
N GLN A 77 6.36 -0.70 7.90
CA GLN A 77 6.01 0.42 7.03
C GLN A 77 5.14 -0.05 5.87
N LEU A 78 4.02 0.66 5.66
CA LEU A 78 3.15 0.46 4.52
C LEU A 78 3.45 1.55 3.48
N GLY A 79 3.27 1.21 2.22
CA GLY A 79 3.43 2.18 1.15
C GLY A 79 3.04 1.58 -0.19
N ARG A 80 3.27 2.36 -1.24
CA ARG A 80 2.97 1.92 -2.60
C ARG A 80 1.55 1.37 -2.72
N ILE A 81 0.59 2.05 -2.08
CA ILE A 81 -0.83 1.67 -2.13
C ILE A 81 -1.42 2.29 -3.38
N VAL A 82 -1.83 1.44 -4.31
CA VAL A 82 -2.30 1.85 -5.63
C VAL A 82 -3.54 1.07 -5.99
N VAL A 83 -4.56 1.79 -6.47
CA VAL A 83 -5.76 1.20 -7.07
C VAL A 83 -5.83 1.72 -8.50
N LEU A 84 -6.01 0.83 -9.47
CA LEU A 84 -6.13 1.26 -10.87
C LEU A 84 -7.34 2.21 -11.02
N PRO A 85 -7.23 3.23 -11.90
CA PRO A 85 -8.26 4.26 -12.03
C PRO A 85 -9.68 3.72 -12.22
N GLU A 86 -9.86 2.68 -13.01
CA GLU A 86 -11.17 2.09 -13.31
C GLU A 86 -11.82 1.46 -12.07
N TYR A 87 -11.05 1.20 -11.04
CA TYR A 87 -11.51 0.51 -9.83
C TYR A 87 -11.56 1.41 -8.60
N ARG A 88 -11.34 2.71 -8.76
CA ARG A 88 -11.35 3.67 -7.66
C ARG A 88 -12.77 3.90 -7.11
N HIS A 89 -12.83 4.51 -5.93
CA HIS A 89 -14.08 4.86 -5.24
C HIS A 89 -14.93 3.64 -4.85
N GLN A 90 -14.30 2.49 -4.64
CA GLN A 90 -14.97 1.25 -4.22
C GLN A 90 -14.45 0.72 -2.88
N GLY A 91 -13.65 1.50 -2.17
CA GLY A 91 -13.08 1.08 -0.87
C GLY A 91 -11.92 0.10 -0.96
N LEU A 92 -11.35 -0.10 -2.15
CA LEU A 92 -10.29 -1.10 -2.34
C LEU A 92 -8.98 -0.69 -1.67
N GLY A 93 -8.64 0.60 -1.67
CA GLY A 93 -7.46 1.10 -0.97
C GLY A 93 -7.53 0.80 0.53
N SER A 94 -8.68 1.05 1.15
CA SER A 94 -8.91 0.71 2.55
C SER A 94 -8.76 -0.78 2.80
N ARG A 95 -9.26 -1.60 1.87
CA ARG A 95 -9.18 -3.06 1.99
C ARG A 95 -7.73 -3.53 1.96
N VAL A 96 -6.91 -2.94 1.08
CA VAL A 96 -5.47 -3.22 1.01
C VAL A 96 -4.79 -2.88 2.35
N VAL A 97 -5.06 -1.69 2.88
CA VAL A 97 -4.46 -1.25 4.15
C VAL A 97 -4.85 -2.20 5.29
N ARG A 98 -6.11 -2.56 5.39
CA ARG A 98 -6.59 -3.47 6.46
C ARG A 98 -5.95 -4.85 6.37
N GLU A 99 -5.77 -5.38 5.16
CA GLU A 99 -5.11 -6.67 5.00
C GLU A 99 -3.64 -6.59 5.38
N ALA A 100 -2.94 -5.52 5.02
CA ALA A 100 -1.55 -5.30 5.41
C ALA A 100 -1.41 -5.21 6.94
N GLU A 101 -2.30 -4.48 7.59
CA GLU A 101 -2.33 -4.38 9.06
C GLU A 101 -2.55 -5.74 9.72
N ALA A 102 -3.51 -6.50 9.21
CA ALA A 102 -3.78 -7.84 9.73
C ALA A 102 -2.56 -8.75 9.59
N TRP A 103 -1.93 -8.71 8.44
CA TRP A 103 -0.73 -9.51 8.20
C TRP A 103 0.42 -9.09 9.12
N ALA A 104 0.67 -7.79 9.24
CA ALA A 104 1.71 -7.27 10.13
C ALA A 104 1.46 -7.70 11.58
N LYS A 105 0.21 -7.63 12.05
CA LYS A 105 -0.16 -8.04 13.39
C LYS A 105 0.09 -9.54 13.61
N GLU A 106 -0.29 -10.38 12.64
CA GLU A 106 -0.04 -11.81 12.70
C GLU A 106 1.45 -12.14 12.75
N LEU A 107 2.29 -11.32 12.10
CA LEU A 107 3.74 -11.47 12.13
C LEU A 107 4.37 -10.94 13.43
N GLY A 108 3.59 -10.36 14.34
CA GLY A 108 4.07 -9.91 15.64
C GLY A 108 4.42 -8.43 15.72
N TYR A 109 4.18 -7.66 14.66
CA TYR A 109 4.45 -6.22 14.68
C TYR A 109 3.40 -5.49 15.51
N LYS A 110 3.77 -4.36 16.09
CA LYS A 110 2.93 -3.62 17.03
C LYS A 110 2.39 -2.32 16.45
N LYS A 111 3.01 -1.83 15.39
CA LYS A 111 2.66 -0.53 14.81
C LYS A 111 2.87 -0.57 13.30
N THR A 112 2.00 0.09 12.57
CA THR A 112 2.20 0.39 11.15
C THR A 112 2.42 1.88 10.97
N VAL A 113 3.32 2.22 10.06
CA VAL A 113 3.63 3.60 9.70
C VAL A 113 3.57 3.75 8.18
N LEU A 114 3.37 4.96 7.72
CA LEU A 114 3.37 5.25 6.29
C LEU A 114 3.70 6.73 6.04
N GLU A 115 4.10 7.03 4.81
CA GLU A 115 4.24 8.39 4.34
C GLU A 115 3.07 8.66 3.39
N SER A 116 2.11 9.48 3.84
CA SER A 116 0.93 9.81 3.06
C SER A 116 1.17 11.05 2.21
N ARG A 117 0.78 11.01 0.94
CA ARG A 117 0.66 12.26 0.18
C ARG A 117 -0.28 13.19 0.92
N GLU A 118 -0.03 14.51 0.84
CA GLU A 118 -0.85 15.50 1.57
C GLU A 118 -2.33 15.37 1.27
N ASN A 119 -2.69 15.09 0.03
CA ASN A 119 -4.09 14.96 -0.37
C ASN A 119 -4.75 13.63 0.04
N LYS A 120 -4.01 12.74 0.71
CA LYS A 120 -4.52 11.47 1.20
C LYS A 120 -4.52 11.37 2.73
N VAL A 121 -4.08 12.39 3.43
CA VAL A 121 -4.03 12.38 4.90
C VAL A 121 -5.39 12.07 5.50
N GLU A 122 -6.45 12.71 5.02
CA GLU A 122 -7.82 12.48 5.51
C GLU A 122 -8.26 11.04 5.30
N PHE A 123 -7.90 10.44 4.19
CA PHE A 123 -8.18 9.02 3.92
C PHE A 123 -7.57 8.12 5.00
N TYR A 124 -6.30 8.36 5.35
CA TYR A 124 -5.63 7.57 6.38
C TYR A 124 -6.12 7.89 7.79
N GLU A 125 -6.50 9.15 8.06
CA GLU A 125 -7.09 9.50 9.34
C GLU A 125 -8.37 8.71 9.60
N LYS A 126 -9.19 8.52 8.58
CA LYS A 126 -10.41 7.71 8.68
C LYS A 126 -10.11 6.25 8.98
N LEU A 127 -8.92 5.78 8.64
CA LEU A 127 -8.47 4.41 8.94
C LEU A 127 -7.81 4.30 10.31
N GLY A 128 -7.68 5.40 11.05
CA GLY A 128 -7.12 5.42 12.40
C GLY A 128 -5.66 5.85 12.48
N TYR A 129 -5.09 6.33 11.38
CA TYR A 129 -3.73 6.86 11.36
C TYR A 129 -3.70 8.28 11.89
N ARG A 130 -2.59 8.65 12.51
CA ARG A 130 -2.35 10.01 12.99
C ARG A 130 -1.00 10.50 12.51
N ALA A 131 -0.95 11.76 12.07
CA ALA A 131 0.31 12.40 11.71
C ALA A 131 1.19 12.56 12.96
N ASP A 132 2.49 12.34 12.80
CA ASP A 132 3.45 12.62 13.87
C ASP A 132 3.78 14.11 13.84
N PRO A 133 3.40 14.88 14.89
CA PRO A 133 3.64 16.33 14.89
C PRO A 133 5.11 16.71 15.00
N ASN A 134 5.98 15.75 15.32
CA ASN A 134 7.42 15.99 15.46
C ASN A 134 8.19 15.70 14.16
N ARG A 135 7.49 15.33 13.10
CA ARG A 135 8.11 15.07 11.81
C ARG A 135 7.68 16.07 10.78
N ASP A 136 8.64 16.58 10.04
CA ASP A 136 8.37 17.51 8.94
C ASP A 136 7.76 16.80 7.75
N VAL A 137 6.99 17.56 6.95
CA VAL A 137 6.55 17.10 5.64
C VAL A 137 7.80 16.98 4.76
N VAL A 138 7.92 15.86 4.04
CA VAL A 138 9.07 15.63 3.16
C VAL A 138 8.58 15.48 1.72
N PHE A 139 9.45 15.86 0.78
CA PHE A 139 9.18 15.68 -0.65
C PHE A 139 9.77 14.35 -1.10
N ARG A 140 8.91 13.47 -1.61
CA ARG A 140 9.29 12.16 -2.14
C ARG A 140 8.81 12.05 -3.59
N ASP A 141 9.73 11.75 -4.49
CA ASP A 141 9.44 11.63 -5.91
C ASP A 141 8.79 12.91 -6.44
N VAL A 142 7.47 12.92 -6.57
CA VAL A 142 6.71 14.08 -7.06
C VAL A 142 5.68 14.58 -6.04
N PHE A 143 5.73 14.10 -4.79
CA PHE A 143 4.72 14.40 -3.78
C PHE A 143 5.31 14.89 -2.47
N TYR A 144 4.58 15.81 -1.81
CA TYR A 144 4.82 16.11 -0.40
C TYR A 144 4.12 15.05 0.44
N CYS A 145 4.83 14.48 1.40
CA CYS A 145 4.36 13.34 2.20
C CYS A 145 4.40 13.65 3.68
N VAL A 146 3.34 13.23 4.37
CA VAL A 146 3.17 13.35 5.81
C VAL A 146 3.35 11.97 6.43
N TYR A 147 4.24 11.88 7.43
CA TYR A 147 4.45 10.62 8.15
C TYR A 147 3.29 10.39 9.12
N MET A 148 2.69 9.20 9.03
CA MET A 148 1.54 8.84 9.84
C MET A 148 1.75 7.47 10.48
N GLU A 149 1.08 7.23 11.61
CA GLU A 149 1.23 5.98 12.35
C GLU A 149 -0.08 5.51 12.96
N ARG A 150 -0.17 4.20 13.17
CA ARG A 150 -1.29 3.55 13.84
C ARG A 150 -0.80 2.36 14.66
N MET A 151 -1.23 2.28 15.91
CA MET A 151 -0.97 1.09 16.75
C MET A 151 -1.88 -0.06 16.30
N LEU A 152 -1.31 -1.25 16.24
CA LEU A 152 -2.06 -2.46 15.86
C LEU A 152 -2.76 -3.12 17.04
#